data_458e4b745f49b39ebe8de6b575bdff3d
#
_entry.id   458e4b745f49b39ebe8de6b575bdff3d
#
_cell.length_a   1.000
_cell.length_b   1.000
_cell.length_c   1.000
_cell.angle_alpha   90.00
_cell.angle_beta   90.00
_cell.angle_gamma   90.00
#
_symmetry.space_group_name_H-M   'P 1'
#
loop_
_entity.id
_entity.type
_entity.pdbx_description
1 polymer ?
#
loop_
_entity_poly.entity_id
_entity_poly.type
_entity_poly.pdbx_seq_one_letter_code
_entity_poly.pdbx_strand_id
1 'polypeptide(L)'
;MPINVRMPAFASDMGAVTIVKWMFNEGDDIKAGDVLAQVSSGGNTGEIKAAAGGTLERIVVPEGANGLKVRDLVAVLAIKTEAGSVAAAPGQRSDAHGEPVPATLSGSKGASDDAVLKLFEDGSYERVPNDGMRRTIARRLVASKQTIPHFYVAVDCEIDQLLGLRSRLNDAAPRGADGLPVYKLSVNDMVIRALALALRDVPDANVSWTESAILKHQHVDIGVAVSIAGGLITPIIRKAEQKTLHVISAEMKDFGKRARDRKLKPEEYEGGTTSISNLGMMGVKEFAAVINPPHATILAVGAGRQQVVVKSGSMAIATVMSVTLSIDHRCVDGVLGAKLLQIFKSYIENPMSMVA
;
A
#
# COMPACT_ATOMS: atom_id res chain seq x y z
N MET A 1 10.88 5.87 18.42
CA MET A 1 10.61 7.24 17.92
C MET A 1 11.86 8.07 18.10
N PRO A 2 12.32 8.88 17.14
CA PRO A 2 13.47 9.75 17.35
C PRO A 2 13.14 10.84 18.39
N ILE A 3 14.06 11.09 19.31
CA ILE A 3 13.99 12.23 20.23
C ILE A 3 14.87 13.34 19.69
N ASN A 4 14.31 14.51 19.57
CA ASN A 4 15.01 15.73 19.20
C ASN A 4 15.75 16.29 20.42
N VAL A 5 17.08 16.25 20.42
CA VAL A 5 17.90 16.94 21.43
C VAL A 5 17.97 18.41 21.06
N ARG A 6 17.47 19.25 21.97
CA ARG A 6 17.43 20.70 21.79
C ARG A 6 18.38 21.40 22.74
N MET A 7 18.87 22.56 22.33
CA MET A 7 19.71 23.43 23.16
C MET A 7 18.97 23.81 24.46
N PRO A 8 19.45 23.42 25.65
CA PRO A 8 18.85 23.80 26.92
C PRO A 8 19.06 25.28 27.25
N ALA A 9 18.24 25.80 28.15
CA ALA A 9 18.43 27.16 28.68
C ALA A 9 19.51 27.12 29.77
N PHE A 10 20.66 27.69 29.51
CA PHE A 10 21.72 27.92 30.49
C PHE A 10 21.61 29.37 30.98
N ALA A 11 21.00 29.66 32.09
CA ALA A 11 20.81 30.99 32.73
C ALA A 11 20.28 32.14 31.83
N SER A 12 19.59 33.10 32.43
CA SER A 12 18.72 34.09 31.77
C SER A 12 19.39 35.19 30.93
N ASP A 13 20.70 35.18 30.69
CA ASP A 13 21.44 36.26 30.02
C ASP A 13 22.52 35.80 29.05
N MET A 14 22.38 34.65 28.47
CA MET A 14 23.43 34.15 27.56
C MET A 14 23.14 34.55 26.11
N GLY A 15 24.11 35.29 25.52
CA GLY A 15 24.22 35.53 24.10
C GLY A 15 24.40 34.24 23.29
N ALA A 16 24.82 34.36 22.05
CA ALA A 16 25.03 33.21 21.13
C ALA A 16 25.86 32.08 21.78
N VAL A 17 25.33 30.85 21.78
CA VAL A 17 25.97 29.66 22.30
C VAL A 17 26.78 28.97 21.19
N THR A 18 27.98 28.45 21.52
CA THR A 18 28.87 27.72 20.60
C THR A 18 29.03 26.29 21.09
N ILE A 19 28.93 25.29 20.22
CA ILE A 19 29.29 23.90 20.53
C ILE A 19 30.83 23.77 20.52
N VAL A 20 31.40 23.47 21.66
CA VAL A 20 32.86 23.33 21.84
C VAL A 20 33.33 21.96 21.37
N LYS A 21 32.63 20.89 21.80
CA LYS A 21 33.01 19.52 21.49
C LYS A 21 31.83 18.57 21.65
N TRP A 22 31.72 17.60 20.76
CA TRP A 22 30.86 16.42 20.92
C TRP A 22 31.63 15.31 21.65
N MET A 23 30.97 14.62 22.58
CA MET A 23 31.54 13.50 23.34
C MET A 23 31.24 12.15 22.71
N PHE A 24 30.31 12.08 21.78
CA PHE A 24 29.85 10.88 21.06
C PHE A 24 29.79 11.17 19.56
N ASN A 25 29.98 10.11 18.77
CA ASN A 25 29.85 10.15 17.32
C ASN A 25 28.46 9.64 16.89
N GLU A 26 28.06 9.93 15.65
CA GLU A 26 26.87 9.32 15.06
C GLU A 26 27.01 7.79 15.04
N GLY A 27 26.03 7.09 15.56
CA GLY A 27 26.03 5.63 15.71
C GLY A 27 26.35 5.13 17.12
N ASP A 28 26.83 6.00 18.02
CA ASP A 28 27.19 5.60 19.40
C ASP A 28 25.93 5.39 20.28
N ASP A 29 26.01 4.41 21.18
CA ASP A 29 25.00 4.14 22.20
C ASP A 29 25.13 5.09 23.37
N ILE A 30 24.05 5.76 23.76
CA ILE A 30 23.97 6.78 24.79
C ILE A 30 23.02 6.34 25.89
N LYS A 31 23.37 6.60 27.14
CA LYS A 31 22.49 6.40 28.30
C LYS A 31 21.83 7.71 28.71
N ALA A 32 20.66 7.60 29.34
CA ALA A 32 20.00 8.76 29.91
C ALA A 32 20.93 9.43 30.94
N GLY A 33 21.18 10.73 30.80
CA GLY A 33 22.07 11.51 31.63
C GLY A 33 23.50 11.67 31.11
N ASP A 34 23.92 10.94 30.07
CA ASP A 34 25.25 11.10 29.46
C ASP A 34 25.41 12.52 28.86
N VAL A 35 26.63 13.07 29.00
CA VAL A 35 26.97 14.38 28.42
C VAL A 35 27.24 14.22 26.91
N LEU A 36 26.37 14.74 26.09
CA LEU A 36 26.44 14.64 24.62
C LEU A 36 27.45 15.62 24.03
N ALA A 37 27.40 16.87 24.48
CA ALA A 37 28.26 17.92 23.99
C ALA A 37 28.59 18.95 25.10
N GLN A 38 29.77 19.58 24.96
CA GLN A 38 30.13 20.78 25.72
C GLN A 38 29.86 22.01 24.90
N VAL A 39 29.27 23.01 25.51
CA VAL A 39 28.92 24.29 24.93
C VAL A 39 29.55 25.44 25.70
N SER A 40 29.84 26.54 25.02
CA SER A 40 30.37 27.78 25.62
C SER A 40 29.53 28.98 25.20
N SER A 41 29.30 29.89 26.16
CA SER A 41 28.67 31.18 25.91
C SER A 41 29.25 32.23 26.83
N GLY A 42 29.81 33.31 26.30
CA GLY A 42 30.32 34.44 27.05
C GLY A 42 31.38 34.09 28.12
N GLY A 43 32.19 33.03 27.91
CA GLY A 43 33.22 32.56 28.84
C GLY A 43 32.74 31.53 29.87
N ASN A 44 31.45 31.20 29.90
CA ASN A 44 30.91 30.13 30.74
C ASN A 44 30.74 28.86 29.91
N THR A 45 31.06 27.68 30.49
CA THR A 45 30.87 26.36 29.86
C THR A 45 29.64 25.69 30.43
N GLY A 46 28.87 25.04 29.53
CA GLY A 46 27.70 24.21 29.90
C GLY A 46 27.77 22.85 29.21
N GLU A 47 26.89 21.95 29.63
CA GLU A 47 26.79 20.59 29.08
C GLU A 47 25.39 20.29 28.56
N ILE A 48 25.30 19.68 27.37
CA ILE A 48 24.05 19.13 26.86
C ILE A 48 24.02 17.66 27.28
N LYS A 49 23.00 17.28 28.08
CA LYS A 49 22.80 15.91 28.57
C LYS A 49 21.67 15.22 27.81
N ALA A 50 21.82 13.92 27.61
CA ALA A 50 20.80 13.07 27.02
C ALA A 50 19.58 12.94 27.95
N ALA A 51 18.40 13.31 27.51
CA ALA A 51 17.17 13.16 28.26
C ALA A 51 16.67 11.71 28.37
N ALA A 52 17.11 10.83 27.46
CA ALA A 52 16.80 9.41 27.44
C ALA A 52 17.95 8.62 26.81
N GLY A 53 18.02 7.32 27.13
CA GLY A 53 18.96 6.40 26.48
C GLY A 53 18.54 6.08 25.03
N GLY A 54 19.54 5.87 24.17
CA GLY A 54 19.31 5.57 22.76
C GLY A 54 20.61 5.57 21.96
N THR A 55 20.52 5.51 20.65
CA THR A 55 21.67 5.66 19.74
C THR A 55 21.68 7.06 19.15
N LEU A 56 22.82 7.73 19.07
CA LEU A 56 22.96 9.04 18.43
C LEU A 56 22.81 8.87 16.93
N GLU A 57 21.62 9.19 16.42
CA GLU A 57 21.28 8.95 15.01
C GLU A 57 21.92 9.99 14.09
N ARG A 58 21.93 11.26 14.53
CA ARG A 58 22.44 12.36 13.72
C ARG A 58 22.85 13.57 14.56
N ILE A 59 24.03 14.14 14.26
CA ILE A 59 24.48 15.43 14.74
C ILE A 59 24.04 16.50 13.72
N VAL A 60 23.13 17.39 14.13
CA VAL A 60 22.58 18.44 13.24
C VAL A 60 23.50 19.67 13.22
N VAL A 61 24.17 19.93 14.33
CA VAL A 61 25.05 21.10 14.48
C VAL A 61 26.48 20.62 14.75
N PRO A 62 27.46 20.91 13.86
CA PRO A 62 28.84 20.47 14.03
C PRO A 62 29.58 21.22 15.15
N GLU A 63 30.74 20.70 15.57
CA GLU A 63 31.66 21.40 16.46
C GLU A 63 32.08 22.78 15.91
N GLY A 64 32.20 23.75 16.77
CA GLY A 64 32.60 25.13 16.40
C GLY A 64 31.48 26.01 15.85
N ALA A 65 30.25 25.47 15.69
CA ALA A 65 29.11 26.27 15.25
C ALA A 65 28.70 27.27 16.33
N ASN A 66 28.58 28.56 15.93
CA ASN A 66 28.24 29.70 16.80
C ASN A 66 26.85 30.23 16.49
N GLY A 67 26.26 30.97 17.43
CA GLY A 67 25.00 31.68 17.21
C GLY A 67 23.77 30.85 17.49
N LEU A 68 23.90 29.73 18.20
CA LEU A 68 22.80 28.87 18.57
C LEU A 68 21.92 29.53 19.64
N LYS A 69 20.62 29.38 19.48
CA LYS A 69 19.59 29.87 20.40
C LYS A 69 19.03 28.74 21.25
N VAL A 70 18.48 29.09 22.41
CA VAL A 70 17.72 28.14 23.25
C VAL A 70 16.60 27.50 22.42
N ARG A 71 16.49 26.15 22.52
CA ARG A 71 15.56 25.29 21.77
C ARG A 71 15.95 24.95 20.32
N ASP A 72 17.08 25.42 19.80
CA ASP A 72 17.58 24.95 18.51
C ASP A 72 17.84 23.46 18.53
N LEU A 73 17.54 22.76 17.44
CA LEU A 73 17.78 21.34 17.27
C LEU A 73 19.26 21.10 17.07
N VAL A 74 19.92 20.36 17.98
CA VAL A 74 21.37 20.09 17.93
C VAL A 74 21.72 18.67 17.56
N ALA A 75 20.87 17.69 17.92
CA ALA A 75 21.06 16.29 17.54
C ALA A 75 19.74 15.51 17.59
N VAL A 76 19.74 14.30 17.02
CA VAL A 76 18.61 13.37 17.01
C VAL A 76 19.06 12.05 17.64
N LEU A 77 18.33 11.56 18.65
CA LEU A 77 18.54 10.28 19.31
C LEU A 77 17.45 9.30 18.92
N ALA A 78 17.82 8.09 18.52
CA ALA A 78 16.92 6.95 18.38
C ALA A 78 16.81 6.22 19.72
N ILE A 79 15.59 6.14 20.31
CA ILE A 79 15.39 5.50 21.62
C ILE A 79 15.47 3.98 21.49
N LYS A 80 16.27 3.33 22.33
CA LYS A 80 16.08 1.92 22.71
C LYS A 80 15.05 1.90 23.85
N THR A 81 13.84 1.45 23.57
CA THR A 81 12.79 1.31 24.59
C THR A 81 13.11 0.07 25.42
N GLU A 82 13.73 0.22 26.58
CA GLU A 82 13.65 -0.78 27.64
C GLU A 82 12.30 -0.65 28.33
N ALA A 83 11.55 -1.74 28.38
CA ALA A 83 10.26 -1.80 29.04
C ALA A 83 10.43 -1.71 30.56
N GLY A 84 10.08 -0.55 31.12
CA GLY A 84 9.98 -0.29 32.56
C GLY A 84 8.51 -0.15 32.96
N SER A 85 8.08 -1.06 33.84
CA SER A 85 6.72 -1.25 34.37
C SER A 85 6.09 0.00 34.95
N VAL A 86 4.81 0.23 34.64
CA VAL A 86 3.89 0.97 35.51
C VAL A 86 2.65 0.12 35.74
N ALA A 87 2.41 -0.20 37.00
CA ALA A 87 1.29 -0.99 37.49
C ALA A 87 -0.05 -0.26 37.34
N ALA A 88 -1.07 -0.96 36.88
CA ALA A 88 -2.46 -0.71 37.20
C ALA A 88 -3.19 -2.04 37.32
N ALA A 89 -3.77 -2.30 38.48
CA ALA A 89 -4.53 -3.49 38.87
C ALA A 89 -6.00 -3.40 38.42
N PRO A 90 -6.87 -4.45 38.72
CA PRO A 90 -6.97 -5.69 37.93
C PRO A 90 -8.39 -5.88 37.38
N GLY A 91 -8.49 -6.59 36.27
CA GLY A 91 -9.74 -7.17 35.77
C GLY A 91 -9.44 -8.51 35.14
N GLN A 92 -9.76 -9.58 35.86
CA GLN A 92 -9.59 -10.99 35.46
C GLN A 92 -10.40 -11.33 34.22
N ARG A 93 -9.79 -12.07 33.30
CA ARG A 93 -10.32 -13.27 32.68
C ARG A 93 -9.20 -14.15 32.11
N SER A 94 -9.32 -15.41 32.45
CA SER A 94 -8.42 -16.54 32.30
C SER A 94 -8.30 -17.05 30.85
N ASP A 95 -7.15 -17.67 30.62
CA ASP A 95 -6.81 -18.89 29.89
C ASP A 95 -6.49 -18.80 28.40
N ALA A 96 -5.22 -18.94 28.08
CA ALA A 96 -4.66 -20.04 27.29
C ALA A 96 -3.14 -19.85 27.12
N HIS A 97 -2.40 -20.92 27.37
CA HIS A 97 -0.97 -21.06 27.22
C HIS A 97 -0.49 -20.65 25.82
N GLY A 98 0.44 -19.72 25.76
CA GLY A 98 1.26 -19.38 24.63
C GLY A 98 2.51 -18.73 25.16
N GLU A 99 3.66 -19.41 25.04
CA GLU A 99 4.97 -18.83 25.33
C GLU A 99 5.17 -17.53 24.54
N PRO A 100 5.85 -16.53 25.09
CA PRO A 100 6.04 -15.26 24.41
C PRO A 100 6.93 -15.45 23.17
N VAL A 101 6.35 -15.25 22.00
CA VAL A 101 7.12 -15.07 20.76
C VAL A 101 8.05 -13.87 20.96
N PRO A 102 9.37 -14.00 20.76
CA PRO A 102 10.29 -12.88 20.97
C PRO A 102 9.93 -11.73 20.04
N ALA A 103 9.53 -10.61 20.64
CA ALA A 103 9.25 -9.35 19.97
C ALA A 103 10.58 -8.72 19.49
N THR A 104 11.06 -9.14 18.31
CA THR A 104 12.15 -8.45 17.61
C THR A 104 11.93 -8.46 16.11
N LEU A 105 10.88 -7.76 15.66
CA LEU A 105 10.78 -7.30 14.28
C LEU A 105 10.62 -5.77 14.29
N SER A 106 11.65 -5.09 14.79
CA SER A 106 11.78 -3.64 14.69
C SER A 106 13.09 -3.35 13.96
N GLY A 107 12.97 -2.85 12.73
CA GLY A 107 14.11 -2.37 11.99
C GLY A 107 14.16 -2.87 10.56
N SER A 108 14.35 -2.00 9.63
CA SER A 108 14.28 -2.01 8.18
C SER A 108 15.17 -3.02 7.41
N LYS A 109 15.71 -4.03 8.06
CA LYS A 109 16.28 -5.23 7.42
C LYS A 109 15.65 -6.43 8.09
N GLY A 110 14.93 -7.26 7.32
CA GLY A 110 14.42 -8.54 7.79
C GLY A 110 15.53 -9.36 8.47
N ALA A 111 15.17 -10.30 9.36
CA ALA A 111 16.13 -11.22 9.97
C ALA A 111 17.05 -11.81 8.90
N SER A 112 18.35 -11.96 9.20
CA SER A 112 19.28 -12.59 8.26
C SER A 112 18.85 -14.03 8.00
N ASP A 113 19.16 -14.56 6.82
CA ASP A 113 18.85 -15.96 6.45
C ASP A 113 19.32 -16.93 7.56
N ASP A 114 20.51 -16.72 8.11
CA ASP A 114 21.03 -17.55 9.18
C ASP A 114 20.22 -17.46 10.49
N ALA A 115 19.69 -16.28 10.80
CA ALA A 115 18.83 -16.10 11.97
C ALA A 115 17.49 -16.82 11.79
N VAL A 116 16.93 -16.80 10.60
CA VAL A 116 15.69 -17.53 10.27
C VAL A 116 15.94 -19.04 10.28
N LEU A 117 17.01 -19.50 9.65
CA LEU A 117 17.32 -20.93 9.57
C LEU A 117 17.55 -21.59 10.95
N LYS A 118 18.13 -20.85 11.89
CA LYS A 118 18.31 -21.33 13.28
C LYS A 118 17.01 -21.56 14.05
N LEU A 119 15.87 -21.09 13.55
CA LEU A 119 14.56 -21.31 14.20
C LEU A 119 13.95 -22.68 13.86
N PHE A 120 14.52 -23.41 12.89
CA PHE A 120 13.97 -24.66 12.39
C PHE A 120 15.01 -25.78 12.51
N GLU A 121 14.55 -27.01 12.76
CA GLU A 121 15.41 -28.19 12.80
C GLU A 121 15.90 -28.54 11.38
N ASP A 122 17.17 -28.93 11.27
CA ASP A 122 17.74 -29.38 10.01
C ASP A 122 16.98 -30.61 9.48
N GLY A 123 16.59 -30.56 8.19
CA GLY A 123 15.80 -31.60 7.56
C GLY A 123 14.28 -31.45 7.73
N SER A 124 13.79 -30.49 8.53
CA SER A 124 12.35 -30.19 8.66
C SER A 124 11.78 -29.37 7.48
N TYR A 125 12.64 -28.85 6.58
CA TYR A 125 12.25 -27.99 5.46
C TYR A 125 13.09 -28.29 4.22
N GLU A 126 12.49 -27.97 3.04
CA GLU A 126 13.20 -27.96 1.76
C GLU A 126 13.58 -26.50 1.40
N ARG A 127 14.84 -26.27 1.05
CA ARG A 127 15.31 -24.95 0.58
C ARG A 127 15.06 -24.79 -0.91
N VAL A 128 14.02 -24.00 -1.26
CA VAL A 128 13.73 -23.61 -2.64
C VAL A 128 14.31 -22.22 -2.90
N PRO A 129 15.31 -22.07 -3.80
CA PRO A 129 15.92 -20.77 -4.09
C PRO A 129 14.92 -19.77 -4.65
N ASN A 130 14.98 -18.53 -4.18
CA ASN A 130 14.19 -17.45 -4.76
C ASN A 130 14.73 -17.08 -6.15
N ASP A 131 13.91 -17.23 -7.19
CA ASP A 131 14.23 -16.79 -8.54
C ASP A 131 14.25 -15.26 -8.67
N GLY A 132 14.70 -14.74 -9.82
CA GLY A 132 14.79 -13.30 -10.07
C GLY A 132 13.43 -12.60 -10.02
N MET A 133 12.35 -13.25 -10.49
CA MET A 133 11.00 -12.72 -10.47
C MET A 133 10.50 -12.58 -9.03
N ARG A 134 10.63 -13.63 -8.21
CA ARG A 134 10.20 -13.63 -6.80
C ARG A 134 10.93 -12.58 -5.99
N ARG A 135 12.25 -12.41 -6.18
CA ARG A 135 13.04 -11.34 -5.55
C ARG A 135 12.56 -9.94 -5.95
N THR A 136 12.20 -9.74 -7.22
CA THR A 136 11.68 -8.46 -7.71
C THR A 136 10.30 -8.16 -7.13
N ILE A 137 9.40 -9.15 -7.09
CA ILE A 137 8.06 -9.02 -6.47
C ILE A 137 8.21 -8.68 -4.99
N ALA A 138 9.02 -9.43 -4.24
CA ALA A 138 9.25 -9.19 -2.81
C ALA A 138 9.72 -7.76 -2.54
N ARG A 139 10.74 -7.29 -3.28
CA ARG A 139 11.26 -5.93 -3.14
C ARG A 139 10.20 -4.85 -3.43
N ARG A 140 9.41 -5.02 -4.50
CA ARG A 140 8.34 -4.07 -4.86
C ARG A 140 7.22 -4.03 -3.82
N LEU A 141 6.78 -5.20 -3.33
CA LEU A 141 5.71 -5.29 -2.34
C LEU A 141 6.15 -4.74 -0.97
N VAL A 142 7.39 -5.03 -0.54
CA VAL A 142 7.96 -4.47 0.69
C VAL A 142 8.04 -2.95 0.57
N ALA A 143 8.61 -2.42 -0.52
CA ALA A 143 8.68 -0.99 -0.75
C ALA A 143 7.28 -0.34 -0.71
N SER A 144 6.29 -0.92 -1.39
CA SER A 144 4.92 -0.42 -1.37
C SER A 144 4.34 -0.37 0.04
N LYS A 145 4.47 -1.44 0.82
CA LYS A 145 3.91 -1.51 2.19
C LYS A 145 4.64 -0.61 3.19
N GLN A 146 5.92 -0.33 2.99
CA GLN A 146 6.70 0.52 3.87
C GLN A 146 6.53 2.02 3.56
N THR A 147 6.30 2.38 2.29
CA THR A 147 6.29 3.79 1.86
C THR A 147 4.90 4.36 1.59
N ILE A 148 3.90 3.52 1.31
CA ILE A 148 2.54 3.95 1.01
C ILE A 148 1.64 3.76 2.22
N PRO A 149 1.05 4.84 2.79
CA PRO A 149 0.04 4.73 3.83
C PRO A 149 -1.29 4.23 3.22
N HIS A 150 -1.45 2.90 3.14
CA HIS A 150 -2.65 2.29 2.59
C HIS A 150 -3.87 2.57 3.46
N PHE A 151 -4.93 3.07 2.85
CA PHE A 151 -6.27 3.14 3.43
C PHE A 151 -7.23 2.30 2.58
N TYR A 152 -8.24 1.71 3.20
CA TYR A 152 -9.12 0.74 2.54
C TYR A 152 -10.57 1.15 2.69
N VAL A 153 -11.31 1.15 1.57
CA VAL A 153 -12.76 1.34 1.55
C VAL A 153 -13.40 0.19 0.78
N ALA A 154 -14.52 -0.31 1.26
CA ALA A 154 -15.19 -1.46 0.66
C ALA A 154 -16.69 -1.18 0.46
N VAL A 155 -17.25 -1.75 -0.59
CA VAL A 155 -18.69 -1.73 -0.86
C VAL A 155 -19.14 -3.09 -1.43
N ASP A 156 -20.40 -3.40 -1.20
CA ASP A 156 -21.09 -4.51 -1.83
C ASP A 156 -21.88 -4.00 -3.06
N CYS A 157 -21.74 -4.71 -4.18
CA CYS A 157 -22.42 -4.42 -5.43
C CYS A 157 -23.37 -5.56 -5.79
N GLU A 158 -24.63 -5.27 -6.08
CA GLU A 158 -25.56 -6.25 -6.66
C GLU A 158 -25.26 -6.40 -8.15
N ILE A 159 -24.96 -7.63 -8.59
CA ILE A 159 -24.49 -7.87 -9.97
C ILE A 159 -25.49 -8.61 -10.85
N ASP A 160 -26.73 -8.85 -10.41
CA ASP A 160 -27.70 -9.61 -11.19
C ASP A 160 -28.02 -8.94 -12.54
N GLN A 161 -28.18 -7.59 -12.57
CA GLN A 161 -28.41 -6.85 -13.81
C GLN A 161 -27.19 -6.92 -14.74
N LEU A 162 -25.98 -6.84 -14.16
CA LEU A 162 -24.73 -6.97 -14.92
C LEU A 162 -24.60 -8.35 -15.55
N LEU A 163 -24.91 -9.43 -14.79
CA LEU A 163 -24.90 -10.79 -15.31
C LEU A 163 -25.93 -10.97 -16.43
N GLY A 164 -27.13 -10.42 -16.25
CA GLY A 164 -28.19 -10.45 -17.27
C GLY A 164 -27.79 -9.69 -18.54
N LEU A 165 -27.20 -8.48 -18.42
CA LEU A 165 -26.70 -7.74 -19.58
C LEU A 165 -25.58 -8.49 -20.28
N ARG A 166 -24.61 -9.02 -19.53
CA ARG A 166 -23.50 -9.80 -20.08
C ARG A 166 -23.99 -11.00 -20.87
N SER A 167 -25.01 -11.74 -20.37
CA SER A 167 -25.60 -12.87 -21.09
C SER A 167 -26.18 -12.41 -22.42
N ARG A 168 -27.07 -11.40 -22.40
CA ARG A 168 -27.66 -10.87 -23.60
C ARG A 168 -26.67 -10.39 -24.65
N LEU A 169 -25.62 -9.68 -24.24
CA LEU A 169 -24.53 -9.23 -25.12
C LEU A 169 -23.78 -10.40 -25.75
N ASN A 170 -23.49 -11.44 -24.95
CA ASN A 170 -22.78 -12.63 -25.44
C ASN A 170 -23.65 -13.46 -26.39
N ASP A 171 -24.96 -13.57 -26.11
CA ASP A 171 -25.91 -14.29 -26.98
C ASP A 171 -26.14 -13.57 -28.35
N ALA A 172 -26.08 -12.23 -28.33
CA ALA A 172 -26.18 -11.38 -29.51
C ALA A 172 -24.84 -11.17 -30.24
N ALA A 173 -23.74 -11.75 -29.76
CA ALA A 173 -22.41 -11.55 -30.35
C ALA A 173 -22.39 -12.06 -31.80
N PRO A 174 -21.92 -11.26 -32.80
CA PRO A 174 -21.75 -11.70 -34.15
C PRO A 174 -20.88 -12.95 -34.25
N ARG A 175 -21.14 -13.79 -35.22
CA ARG A 175 -20.28 -14.96 -35.48
C ARG A 175 -19.26 -14.62 -36.57
N GLY A 176 -18.02 -15.01 -36.32
CA GLY A 176 -16.94 -14.91 -37.31
C GLY A 176 -17.07 -15.95 -38.42
N ALA A 177 -16.15 -15.91 -39.37
CA ALA A 177 -16.10 -16.86 -40.48
C ALA A 177 -15.89 -18.33 -40.01
N ASP A 178 -15.33 -18.51 -38.80
CA ASP A 178 -15.13 -19.79 -38.13
C ASP A 178 -16.38 -20.28 -37.36
N GLY A 179 -17.49 -19.53 -37.41
CA GLY A 179 -18.74 -19.82 -36.69
C GLY A 179 -18.69 -19.52 -35.19
N LEU A 180 -17.56 -19.08 -34.65
CA LEU A 180 -17.43 -18.72 -33.26
C LEU A 180 -17.84 -17.27 -33.00
N PRO A 181 -18.29 -16.94 -31.77
CA PRO A 181 -18.63 -15.55 -31.47
C PRO A 181 -17.38 -14.66 -31.50
N VAL A 182 -17.48 -13.50 -32.15
CA VAL A 182 -16.39 -12.52 -32.31
C VAL A 182 -15.86 -12.06 -30.94
N TYR A 183 -16.73 -11.99 -29.94
CA TYR A 183 -16.35 -11.71 -28.55
C TYR A 183 -17.15 -12.58 -27.58
N LYS A 184 -16.59 -12.77 -26.39
CA LYS A 184 -17.26 -13.37 -25.24
C LYS A 184 -16.86 -12.57 -24.00
N LEU A 185 -17.76 -11.71 -23.54
CA LEU A 185 -17.54 -10.82 -22.40
C LEU A 185 -17.47 -11.60 -21.09
N SER A 186 -16.54 -11.26 -20.24
CA SER A 186 -16.43 -11.73 -18.87
C SER A 186 -16.94 -10.65 -17.89
N VAL A 187 -17.22 -11.05 -16.64
CA VAL A 187 -17.51 -10.08 -15.56
C VAL A 187 -16.33 -9.13 -15.36
N ASN A 188 -15.10 -9.64 -15.49
CA ASN A 188 -13.89 -8.82 -15.34
C ASN A 188 -13.80 -7.70 -16.38
N ASP A 189 -14.21 -7.95 -17.63
CA ASP A 189 -14.22 -6.92 -18.69
C ASP A 189 -15.17 -5.77 -18.31
N MET A 190 -16.32 -6.12 -17.71
CA MET A 190 -17.31 -5.14 -17.24
C MET A 190 -16.80 -4.38 -16.02
N VAL A 191 -16.09 -5.04 -15.09
CA VAL A 191 -15.43 -4.39 -13.95
C VAL A 191 -14.37 -3.40 -14.44
N ILE A 192 -13.54 -3.78 -15.41
CA ILE A 192 -12.53 -2.89 -16.01
C ILE A 192 -13.22 -1.65 -16.61
N ARG A 193 -14.28 -1.84 -17.38
CA ARG A 193 -15.04 -0.74 -17.98
C ARG A 193 -15.67 0.17 -16.92
N ALA A 194 -16.28 -0.40 -15.88
CA ALA A 194 -16.88 0.35 -14.79
C ALA A 194 -15.85 1.21 -14.03
N LEU A 195 -14.67 0.64 -13.73
CA LEU A 195 -13.60 1.38 -13.05
C LEU A 195 -13.03 2.49 -13.95
N ALA A 196 -12.88 2.22 -15.25
CA ALA A 196 -12.41 3.21 -16.21
C ALA A 196 -13.35 4.42 -16.28
N LEU A 197 -14.64 4.19 -16.35
CA LEU A 197 -15.65 5.25 -16.37
C LEU A 197 -15.74 5.98 -15.02
N ALA A 198 -15.66 5.25 -13.92
CA ALA A 198 -15.67 5.86 -12.58
C ALA A 198 -14.46 6.80 -12.36
N LEU A 199 -13.26 6.42 -12.80
CA LEU A 199 -12.08 7.28 -12.74
C LEU A 199 -12.13 8.46 -13.72
N ARG A 200 -12.78 8.31 -14.88
CA ARG A 200 -13.08 9.43 -15.77
C ARG A 200 -13.98 10.46 -15.08
N ASP A 201 -15.00 10.00 -14.37
CA ASP A 201 -15.98 10.85 -13.69
C ASP A 201 -15.46 11.40 -12.34
N VAL A 202 -14.40 10.79 -11.79
CA VAL A 202 -13.70 11.24 -10.59
C VAL A 202 -12.20 11.41 -10.88
N PRO A 203 -11.82 12.39 -11.71
CA PRO A 203 -10.44 12.53 -12.16
C PRO A 203 -9.44 12.83 -11.05
N ASP A 204 -9.89 13.37 -9.92
CA ASP A 204 -9.05 13.61 -8.74
C ASP A 204 -8.55 12.32 -8.07
N ALA A 205 -9.19 11.18 -8.34
CA ALA A 205 -8.73 9.86 -7.89
C ALA A 205 -7.81 9.15 -8.92
N ASN A 206 -7.70 9.68 -10.15
CA ASN A 206 -6.82 9.14 -11.20
C ASN A 206 -5.45 9.82 -11.17
N VAL A 207 -4.68 9.53 -10.12
CA VAL A 207 -3.46 10.26 -9.78
C VAL A 207 -2.30 9.32 -9.46
N SER A 208 -1.09 9.88 -9.40
CA SER A 208 0.11 9.23 -8.85
C SER A 208 0.84 10.19 -7.92
N TRP A 209 1.40 9.66 -6.85
CA TRP A 209 2.22 10.41 -5.89
C TRP A 209 3.66 10.52 -6.36
N THR A 210 4.24 11.73 -6.26
CA THR A 210 5.68 11.97 -6.28
C THR A 210 6.05 12.87 -5.10
N GLU A 211 7.31 12.90 -4.69
CA GLU A 211 7.74 13.75 -3.56
C GLU A 211 7.51 15.24 -3.80
N SER A 212 7.48 15.69 -5.05
CA SER A 212 7.33 17.10 -5.40
C SER A 212 5.92 17.49 -5.84
N ALA A 213 5.07 16.53 -6.25
CA ALA A 213 3.77 16.83 -6.82
C ALA A 213 2.84 15.60 -6.88
N ILE A 214 1.53 15.85 -6.96
CA ILE A 214 0.53 14.85 -7.37
C ILE A 214 0.37 14.96 -8.89
N LEU A 215 0.60 13.85 -9.59
CA LEU A 215 0.40 13.77 -11.05
C LEU A 215 -1.06 13.41 -11.33
N LYS A 216 -1.83 14.31 -11.94
CA LYS A 216 -3.19 14.04 -12.42
C LYS A 216 -3.15 13.51 -13.85
N HIS A 217 -3.64 12.29 -14.05
CA HIS A 217 -3.59 11.64 -15.36
C HIS A 217 -4.77 12.04 -16.24
N GLN A 218 -4.49 12.28 -17.53
CA GLN A 218 -5.50 12.64 -18.53
C GLN A 218 -6.31 11.44 -19.02
N HIS A 219 -5.75 10.24 -18.92
CA HIS A 219 -6.35 8.97 -19.33
C HIS A 219 -6.33 7.96 -18.20
N VAL A 220 -7.22 6.98 -18.30
CA VAL A 220 -7.31 5.89 -17.33
C VAL A 220 -6.64 4.65 -17.91
N ASP A 221 -5.47 4.34 -17.40
CA ASP A 221 -4.65 3.17 -17.79
C ASP A 221 -4.74 2.11 -16.69
N ILE A 222 -5.47 1.02 -16.93
CA ILE A 222 -5.78 0.01 -15.90
C ILE A 222 -4.87 -1.20 -16.02
N GLY A 223 -4.04 -1.42 -15.02
CA GLY A 223 -3.30 -2.67 -14.85
C GLY A 223 -4.21 -3.78 -14.35
N VAL A 224 -4.19 -4.94 -14.98
CA VAL A 224 -5.00 -6.09 -14.56
C VAL A 224 -4.09 -7.23 -14.14
N ALA A 225 -4.19 -7.64 -12.87
CA ALA A 225 -3.36 -8.72 -12.33
C ALA A 225 -3.70 -10.07 -13.00
N VAL A 226 -2.72 -10.66 -13.68
CA VAL A 226 -2.82 -11.96 -14.34
C VAL A 226 -1.83 -12.94 -13.71
N SER A 227 -2.35 -14.04 -13.16
CA SER A 227 -1.52 -15.12 -12.62
C SER A 227 -0.84 -15.89 -13.74
N ILE A 228 0.47 -16.12 -13.56
CA ILE A 228 1.31 -16.93 -14.45
C ILE A 228 2.11 -17.95 -13.65
N ALA A 229 2.71 -18.94 -14.31
CA ALA A 229 3.60 -19.88 -13.64
C ALA A 229 4.79 -19.14 -12.99
N GLY A 230 4.90 -19.26 -11.67
CA GLY A 230 5.97 -18.65 -10.86
C GLY A 230 5.72 -17.21 -10.42
N GLY A 231 4.54 -16.61 -10.70
CA GLY A 231 4.26 -15.24 -10.22
C GLY A 231 3.02 -14.58 -10.79
N LEU A 232 3.09 -13.27 -10.88
CA LEU A 232 2.02 -12.41 -11.35
C LEU A 232 2.60 -11.33 -12.26
N ILE A 233 1.89 -11.02 -13.35
CA ILE A 233 2.18 -9.88 -14.22
C ILE A 233 0.93 -9.03 -14.36
N THR A 234 1.10 -7.74 -14.59
CA THR A 234 -0.01 -6.78 -14.61
C THR A 234 -0.04 -6.03 -15.96
N PRO A 235 -0.53 -6.66 -17.05
CA PRO A 235 -0.71 -5.94 -18.33
C PRO A 235 -1.68 -4.77 -18.16
N ILE A 236 -1.49 -3.74 -18.98
CA ILE A 236 -2.18 -2.46 -18.84
C ILE A 236 -3.09 -2.22 -20.03
N ILE A 237 -4.39 -2.09 -19.77
CA ILE A 237 -5.37 -1.58 -20.74
C ILE A 237 -5.24 -0.06 -20.77
N ARG A 238 -4.65 0.47 -21.84
CA ARG A 238 -4.43 1.90 -22.02
C ARG A 238 -5.71 2.59 -22.45
N LYS A 239 -5.98 3.81 -21.92
CA LYS A 239 -7.16 4.63 -22.25
C LYS A 239 -8.46 3.83 -22.16
N ALA A 240 -8.61 3.09 -21.07
CA ALA A 240 -9.71 2.16 -20.87
C ALA A 240 -11.09 2.86 -20.91
N GLU A 241 -11.14 4.15 -20.53
CA GLU A 241 -12.34 5.00 -20.58
C GLU A 241 -12.85 5.25 -21.99
N GLN A 242 -12.01 5.09 -23.02
CA GLN A 242 -12.38 5.30 -24.43
C GLN A 242 -12.73 4.00 -25.15
N LYS A 243 -12.46 2.84 -24.51
CA LYS A 243 -12.62 1.53 -25.14
C LYS A 243 -14.00 0.94 -24.87
N THR A 244 -14.57 0.31 -25.87
CA THR A 244 -15.80 -0.47 -25.72
C THR A 244 -15.51 -1.81 -25.01
N LEU A 245 -16.56 -2.46 -24.48
CA LEU A 245 -16.44 -3.74 -23.79
C LEU A 245 -15.79 -4.83 -24.65
N HIS A 246 -16.10 -4.90 -25.94
CA HIS A 246 -15.52 -5.92 -26.82
C HIS A 246 -14.02 -5.69 -27.08
N VAL A 247 -13.57 -4.43 -27.17
CA VAL A 247 -12.15 -4.10 -27.30
C VAL A 247 -11.40 -4.48 -26.04
N ILE A 248 -11.92 -4.11 -24.85
CA ILE A 248 -11.34 -4.51 -23.55
C ILE A 248 -11.24 -6.04 -23.45
N SER A 249 -12.32 -6.75 -23.82
CA SER A 249 -12.33 -8.23 -23.80
C SER A 249 -11.31 -8.85 -24.74
N ALA A 250 -11.13 -8.29 -25.94
CA ALA A 250 -10.15 -8.78 -26.92
C ALA A 250 -8.71 -8.57 -26.40
N GLU A 251 -8.39 -7.36 -25.91
CA GLU A 251 -7.08 -7.06 -25.35
C GLU A 251 -6.77 -7.94 -24.12
N MET A 252 -7.74 -8.13 -23.21
CA MET A 252 -7.54 -8.99 -22.03
C MET A 252 -7.27 -10.44 -22.41
N LYS A 253 -7.93 -10.97 -23.44
CA LYS A 253 -7.67 -12.33 -23.93
C LYS A 253 -6.28 -12.46 -24.53
N ASP A 254 -5.87 -11.48 -25.36
CA ASP A 254 -4.52 -11.44 -25.92
C ASP A 254 -3.47 -11.33 -24.85
N PHE A 255 -3.60 -10.37 -23.93
CA PHE A 255 -2.70 -10.22 -22.79
C PHE A 255 -2.61 -11.49 -21.93
N GLY A 256 -3.77 -12.09 -21.61
CA GLY A 256 -3.80 -13.33 -20.82
C GLY A 256 -3.08 -14.50 -21.48
N LYS A 257 -3.15 -14.62 -22.82
CA LYS A 257 -2.41 -15.63 -23.60
C LYS A 257 -0.91 -15.31 -23.58
N ARG A 258 -0.53 -14.09 -24.00
CA ARG A 258 0.88 -13.70 -24.09
C ARG A 258 1.57 -13.61 -22.72
N ALA A 259 0.83 -13.28 -21.65
CA ALA A 259 1.34 -13.32 -20.29
C ALA A 259 1.78 -14.75 -19.88
N ARG A 260 0.92 -15.75 -20.11
CA ARG A 260 1.26 -17.17 -19.84
C ARG A 260 2.43 -17.66 -20.67
N ASP A 261 2.54 -17.19 -21.91
CA ASP A 261 3.65 -17.51 -22.82
C ASP A 261 4.91 -16.69 -22.55
N ARG A 262 4.89 -15.75 -21.54
CA ARG A 262 5.97 -14.81 -21.22
C ARG A 262 6.41 -13.95 -22.42
N LYS A 263 5.44 -13.55 -23.27
CA LYS A 263 5.66 -12.77 -24.50
C LYS A 263 5.18 -11.33 -24.41
N LEU A 264 4.83 -10.84 -23.22
CA LEU A 264 4.50 -9.42 -23.01
C LEU A 264 5.76 -8.57 -23.07
N LYS A 265 5.68 -7.43 -23.73
CA LYS A 265 6.74 -6.43 -23.78
C LYS A 265 6.70 -5.55 -22.53
N PRO A 266 7.84 -4.96 -22.09
CA PRO A 266 7.87 -4.08 -20.94
C PRO A 266 6.84 -2.94 -20.99
N GLU A 267 6.65 -2.32 -22.16
CA GLU A 267 5.72 -1.21 -22.35
C GLU A 267 4.25 -1.62 -22.11
N GLU A 268 3.95 -2.92 -22.14
CA GLU A 268 2.58 -3.43 -21.94
C GLU A 268 2.24 -3.66 -20.47
N TYR A 269 3.24 -3.67 -19.56
CA TYR A 269 3.01 -3.87 -18.11
C TYR A 269 3.72 -2.83 -17.22
N GLU A 270 4.40 -1.86 -17.79
CA GLU A 270 5.00 -0.75 -17.06
C GLU A 270 4.14 0.52 -17.15
N GLY A 271 4.07 1.25 -16.04
CA GLY A 271 3.21 2.44 -15.90
C GLY A 271 1.78 2.05 -15.49
N GLY A 272 0.79 2.75 -16.04
CA GLY A 272 -0.60 2.64 -15.61
C GLY A 272 -0.95 3.66 -14.53
N THR A 273 -2.25 3.83 -14.26
CA THR A 273 -2.75 4.82 -13.28
C THR A 273 -3.47 4.15 -12.11
N THR A 274 -4.02 2.97 -12.32
CA THR A 274 -4.68 2.13 -11.30
C THR A 274 -4.53 0.66 -11.63
N SER A 275 -4.92 -0.23 -10.71
CA SER A 275 -4.91 -1.68 -10.95
C SER A 275 -6.20 -2.35 -10.52
N ILE A 276 -6.45 -3.54 -11.07
CA ILE A 276 -7.48 -4.48 -10.63
C ILE A 276 -6.82 -5.81 -10.27
N SER A 277 -7.18 -6.34 -9.11
CA SER A 277 -6.87 -7.71 -8.68
C SER A 277 -8.17 -8.46 -8.46
N ASN A 278 -8.41 -9.54 -9.20
CA ASN A 278 -9.66 -10.30 -9.14
C ASN A 278 -9.40 -11.73 -8.67
N LEU A 279 -9.89 -12.07 -7.49
CA LEU A 279 -9.86 -13.40 -6.89
C LEU A 279 -11.25 -14.06 -6.82
N GLY A 280 -12.25 -13.48 -7.49
CA GLY A 280 -13.62 -14.01 -7.52
C GLY A 280 -13.71 -15.43 -8.05
N MET A 281 -12.88 -15.79 -9.03
CA MET A 281 -12.80 -17.16 -9.58
C MET A 281 -12.27 -18.18 -8.56
N MET A 282 -11.58 -17.74 -7.52
CA MET A 282 -11.08 -18.58 -6.43
C MET A 282 -12.06 -18.67 -5.24
N GLY A 283 -13.27 -18.09 -5.37
CA GLY A 283 -14.28 -18.09 -4.32
C GLY A 283 -13.99 -17.15 -3.14
N VAL A 284 -12.98 -16.29 -3.24
CA VAL A 284 -12.62 -15.32 -2.20
C VAL A 284 -13.74 -14.30 -2.05
N LYS A 285 -14.30 -14.15 -0.84
CA LYS A 285 -15.38 -13.21 -0.58
C LYS A 285 -14.93 -11.76 -0.77
N GLU A 286 -13.88 -11.38 -0.07
CA GLU A 286 -13.29 -10.05 -0.07
C GLU A 286 -11.80 -10.12 0.32
N PHE A 287 -11.01 -9.18 -0.13
CA PHE A 287 -9.61 -9.02 0.26
C PHE A 287 -9.14 -7.59 -0.03
N ALA A 288 -8.04 -7.18 0.60
CA ALA A 288 -7.38 -5.92 0.32
C ALA A 288 -6.09 -6.18 -0.47
N ALA A 289 -5.95 -5.55 -1.62
CA ALA A 289 -4.76 -5.68 -2.46
C ALA A 289 -3.66 -4.69 -2.05
N VAL A 290 -2.40 -5.06 -2.28
CA VAL A 290 -1.26 -4.16 -2.11
C VAL A 290 -1.16 -3.26 -3.34
N ILE A 291 -1.06 -1.95 -3.13
CA ILE A 291 -0.88 -0.97 -4.21
C ILE A 291 0.41 -1.27 -4.97
N ASN A 292 0.34 -1.23 -6.30
CA ASN A 292 1.49 -1.39 -7.19
C ASN A 292 1.99 -0.01 -7.65
N PRO A 293 3.03 0.57 -7.05
CA PRO A 293 3.52 1.88 -7.45
C PRO A 293 3.87 1.92 -8.96
N PRO A 294 3.61 3.03 -9.67
CA PRO A 294 3.23 4.36 -9.19
C PRO A 294 1.71 4.60 -9.05
N HIS A 295 0.88 3.57 -9.08
CA HIS A 295 -0.57 3.70 -8.94
C HIS A 295 -0.94 4.24 -7.56
N ALA A 296 -1.95 5.12 -7.48
CA ALA A 296 -2.52 5.57 -6.21
C ALA A 296 -3.64 4.66 -5.71
N THR A 297 -4.18 3.80 -6.58
CA THR A 297 -5.31 2.93 -6.24
C THR A 297 -5.17 1.52 -6.81
N ILE A 298 -5.78 0.55 -6.13
CA ILE A 298 -6.00 -0.80 -6.65
C ILE A 298 -7.35 -1.33 -6.18
N LEU A 299 -8.15 -1.83 -7.10
CA LEU A 299 -9.46 -2.44 -6.82
C LEU A 299 -9.29 -3.96 -6.67
N ALA A 300 -9.60 -4.48 -5.49
CA ALA A 300 -9.72 -5.91 -5.20
C ALA A 300 -11.16 -6.36 -5.43
N VAL A 301 -11.36 -7.41 -6.20
CA VAL A 301 -12.68 -7.90 -6.61
C VAL A 301 -12.88 -9.31 -6.08
N GLY A 302 -13.92 -9.48 -5.25
CA GLY A 302 -14.33 -10.76 -4.69
C GLY A 302 -15.28 -11.55 -5.59
N ALA A 303 -15.69 -12.72 -5.10
CA ALA A 303 -16.64 -13.58 -5.78
C ALA A 303 -18.08 -13.03 -5.72
N GLY A 304 -18.82 -13.11 -6.81
CA GLY A 304 -20.26 -12.95 -6.80
C GLY A 304 -20.92 -14.13 -6.09
N ARG A 305 -21.68 -13.87 -5.02
CA ARG A 305 -22.31 -14.88 -4.19
C ARG A 305 -23.78 -14.54 -3.96
N GLN A 306 -24.64 -15.55 -4.05
CA GLN A 306 -26.04 -15.37 -3.68
C GLN A 306 -26.14 -15.17 -2.16
N GLN A 307 -26.88 -14.16 -1.77
CA GLN A 307 -27.18 -13.87 -0.36
C GLN A 307 -28.54 -13.19 -0.23
N VAL A 308 -29.10 -13.26 0.98
CA VAL A 308 -30.34 -12.57 1.30
C VAL A 308 -30.06 -11.08 1.48
N VAL A 309 -30.78 -10.26 0.73
CA VAL A 309 -30.74 -8.81 0.83
C VAL A 309 -32.13 -8.26 1.14
N VAL A 310 -32.19 -7.05 1.66
CA VAL A 310 -33.49 -6.37 1.88
C VAL A 310 -33.72 -5.43 0.70
N LYS A 311 -34.83 -5.68 -0.04
CA LYS A 311 -35.29 -4.81 -1.14
C LYS A 311 -36.71 -4.31 -0.85
N SER A 312 -36.89 -3.02 -0.80
CA SER A 312 -38.19 -2.38 -0.51
C SER A 312 -38.90 -2.95 0.71
N GLY A 313 -38.13 -3.24 1.79
CA GLY A 313 -38.66 -3.78 3.04
C GLY A 313 -38.91 -5.30 3.04
N SER A 314 -38.61 -6.01 1.95
CA SER A 314 -38.81 -7.46 1.83
C SER A 314 -37.47 -8.18 1.62
N MET A 315 -37.38 -9.43 2.10
CA MET A 315 -36.22 -10.28 1.84
C MET A 315 -36.23 -10.71 0.36
N ALA A 316 -35.08 -10.59 -0.27
CA ALA A 316 -34.85 -11.07 -1.64
C ALA A 316 -33.49 -11.78 -1.72
N ILE A 317 -33.34 -12.68 -2.69
CA ILE A 317 -32.03 -13.26 -3.02
C ILE A 317 -31.42 -12.42 -4.13
N ALA A 318 -30.17 -11.98 -3.93
CA ALA A 318 -29.41 -11.27 -4.94
C ALA A 318 -27.99 -11.83 -5.02
N THR A 319 -27.37 -11.70 -6.20
CA THR A 319 -25.94 -11.99 -6.36
C THR A 319 -25.15 -10.74 -6.01
N VAL A 320 -24.38 -10.81 -4.93
CA VAL A 320 -23.60 -9.68 -4.40
C VAL A 320 -22.11 -9.95 -4.55
N MET A 321 -21.38 -8.96 -5.01
CA MET A 321 -19.93 -8.94 -5.21
C MET A 321 -19.33 -7.86 -4.31
N SER A 322 -18.49 -8.26 -3.35
CA SER A 322 -17.74 -7.31 -2.53
C SER A 322 -16.50 -6.83 -3.28
N VAL A 323 -16.26 -5.54 -3.25
CA VAL A 323 -15.06 -4.91 -3.80
C VAL A 323 -14.40 -4.04 -2.75
N THR A 324 -13.06 -4.07 -2.69
CA THR A 324 -12.25 -3.25 -1.78
C THR A 324 -11.27 -2.42 -2.59
N LEU A 325 -11.31 -1.11 -2.41
CA LEU A 325 -10.36 -0.17 -2.98
C LEU A 325 -9.27 0.11 -1.94
N SER A 326 -8.03 -0.24 -2.26
CA SER A 326 -6.86 0.23 -1.52
C SER A 326 -6.41 1.55 -2.15
N ILE A 327 -6.18 2.57 -1.33
CA ILE A 327 -5.79 3.92 -1.76
C ILE A 327 -4.50 4.36 -1.08
N ASP A 328 -3.71 5.14 -1.80
CA ASP A 328 -2.58 5.88 -1.25
C ASP A 328 -3.09 7.16 -0.59
N HIS A 329 -3.15 7.15 0.76
CA HIS A 329 -3.77 8.23 1.52
C HIS A 329 -3.03 9.57 1.42
N ARG A 330 -1.85 9.60 0.78
CA ARG A 330 -1.11 10.85 0.52
C ARG A 330 -1.75 11.69 -0.60
N CYS A 331 -2.43 11.05 -1.54
CA CYS A 331 -3.02 11.72 -2.71
C CYS A 331 -4.51 11.42 -2.93
N VAL A 332 -5.06 10.38 -2.29
CA VAL A 332 -6.49 10.05 -2.33
C VAL A 332 -6.96 9.83 -0.90
N ASP A 333 -7.84 10.68 -0.40
CA ASP A 333 -8.42 10.54 0.93
C ASP A 333 -9.63 9.59 0.96
N GLY A 334 -10.14 9.30 2.17
CA GLY A 334 -11.25 8.37 2.36
C GLY A 334 -12.56 8.83 1.70
N VAL A 335 -12.83 10.13 1.66
CA VAL A 335 -14.03 10.71 1.04
C VAL A 335 -13.97 10.56 -0.48
N LEU A 336 -12.84 10.88 -1.07
CA LEU A 336 -12.61 10.75 -2.51
C LEU A 336 -12.65 9.28 -2.94
N GLY A 337 -12.04 8.38 -2.16
CA GLY A 337 -12.10 6.93 -2.40
C GLY A 337 -13.52 6.37 -2.30
N ALA A 338 -14.30 6.82 -1.32
CA ALA A 338 -15.72 6.44 -1.17
C ALA A 338 -16.55 6.96 -2.36
N LYS A 339 -16.34 8.21 -2.80
CA LYS A 339 -17.00 8.77 -3.99
C LYS A 339 -16.68 7.95 -5.24
N LEU A 340 -15.42 7.57 -5.46
CA LEU A 340 -15.02 6.72 -6.56
C LEU A 340 -15.76 5.37 -6.53
N LEU A 341 -15.82 4.72 -5.36
CA LEU A 341 -16.54 3.44 -5.22
C LEU A 341 -18.05 3.57 -5.39
N GLN A 342 -18.67 4.66 -4.97
CA GLN A 342 -20.10 4.91 -5.21
C GLN A 342 -20.41 5.01 -6.70
N ILE A 343 -19.59 5.72 -7.47
CA ILE A 343 -19.75 5.84 -8.91
C ILE A 343 -19.47 4.50 -9.60
N PHE A 344 -18.41 3.80 -9.20
CA PHE A 344 -18.12 2.43 -9.65
C PHE A 344 -19.33 1.50 -9.40
N LYS A 345 -19.86 1.49 -8.18
CA LYS A 345 -21.05 0.71 -7.79
C LYS A 345 -22.24 1.03 -8.68
N SER A 346 -22.48 2.32 -8.94
CA SER A 346 -23.57 2.75 -9.82
C SER A 346 -23.44 2.16 -11.24
N TYR A 347 -22.22 2.12 -11.81
CA TYR A 347 -21.98 1.49 -13.12
C TYR A 347 -22.19 -0.02 -13.09
N ILE A 348 -21.79 -0.69 -12.00
CA ILE A 348 -21.96 -2.14 -11.85
C ILE A 348 -23.45 -2.51 -11.71
N GLU A 349 -24.20 -1.76 -10.90
CA GLU A 349 -25.62 -2.03 -10.62
C GLU A 349 -26.56 -1.53 -11.73
N ASN A 350 -26.12 -0.53 -12.52
CA ASN A 350 -26.84 -0.01 -13.67
C ASN A 350 -25.99 -0.16 -14.96
N PRO A 351 -25.72 -1.38 -15.41
CA PRO A 351 -24.69 -1.66 -16.40
C PRO A 351 -25.01 -1.14 -17.81
N MET A 352 -26.26 -0.76 -18.11
CA MET A 352 -26.63 -0.10 -19.38
C MET A 352 -25.88 1.23 -19.55
N SER A 353 -25.58 1.95 -18.47
CA SER A 353 -24.82 3.20 -18.50
C SER A 353 -23.36 3.03 -18.97
N MET A 354 -22.83 1.82 -18.99
CA MET A 354 -21.48 1.52 -19.50
C MET A 354 -21.43 1.33 -21.03
N VAL A 355 -22.57 1.11 -21.68
CA VAL A 355 -22.67 0.84 -23.12
C VAL A 355 -23.28 2.02 -23.87
N ALA A 356 -23.80 3.00 -23.15
CA ALA A 356 -24.22 4.30 -23.68
C ALA A 356 -23.00 5.25 -23.80
#